data_437620ff87f8f6570210cdcb6b752569
#
_entry.id   437620ff87f8f6570210cdcb6b752569
#
_cell.length_a   1.000
_cell.length_b   1.000
_cell.length_c   1.000
_cell.angle_alpha   90.00
_cell.angle_beta   90.00
_cell.angle_gamma   90.00
#
_symmetry.space_group_name_H-M   'P 1'
#
loop_
_entity.id
_entity.type
_entity.pdbx_description
1 polymer ?
#
loop_
_entity_poly.entity_id
_entity_poly.type
_entity_poly.pdbx_seq_one_letter_code
_entity_poly.pdbx_strand_id
1 'polypeptide(L)'
;MINGLILSKDRACQLRLLLESIRVNAPELLDDIKIIYTSSNENFEKGYEKLKSEQILPNITWQKEKDFVSDFLTALKTCESEYICGLVDDCVFYKRLPTSSKQIIASLTDDVFCFSLRMGLNTTTQYYMRNDVTQLVDYQQNPFCVKWDWKKWSSKLNYGYPISLDGHIFRTKELCDLSHKFKFDYLRQWEGVIAGKCREETDRDKMVAFRQNVLFSIPVNCVQDPPLVAGQLYDQPEEEINQKYLDGEA
;
A
#
# COMPACT_ATOMS: atom_id res chain seq x y z
N MET A 1 -1.24 17.86 -2.21
CA MET A 1 -0.11 16.97 -2.54
C MET A 1 -0.32 15.63 -1.83
N ILE A 2 0.07 14.53 -2.46
CA ILE A 2 0.05 13.18 -1.88
C ILE A 2 1.47 12.62 -2.03
N ASN A 3 2.16 12.32 -0.93
CA ASN A 3 3.44 11.65 -0.99
C ASN A 3 3.28 10.13 -0.91
N GLY A 4 4.18 9.38 -1.55
CA GLY A 4 4.22 7.93 -1.50
C GLY A 4 5.20 7.44 -0.42
N LEU A 5 4.79 6.43 0.35
CA LEU A 5 5.69 5.65 1.20
C LEU A 5 5.62 4.20 0.73
N ILE A 6 6.72 3.70 0.20
CA ILE A 6 6.83 2.34 -0.33
C ILE A 6 7.77 1.53 0.56
N LEU A 7 7.32 0.34 0.96
CA LEU A 7 8.13 -0.61 1.72
C LEU A 7 8.48 -1.80 0.82
N SER A 8 9.75 -2.23 0.85
CA SER A 8 10.23 -3.33 0.03
C SER A 8 11.28 -4.17 0.74
N LYS A 9 11.18 -5.50 0.62
CA LYS A 9 12.16 -6.44 1.15
C LYS A 9 12.46 -7.52 0.12
N ASP A 10 13.73 -7.61 -0.33
CA ASP A 10 14.25 -8.66 -1.23
C ASP A 10 13.50 -8.79 -2.59
N ARG A 11 12.77 -7.73 -3.00
CA ARG A 11 11.83 -7.76 -4.14
C ARG A 11 12.04 -6.60 -5.12
N ALA A 12 13.30 -6.36 -5.52
CA ALA A 12 13.61 -5.27 -6.46
C ALA A 12 12.87 -5.40 -7.81
N CYS A 13 12.67 -6.62 -8.31
CA CYS A 13 11.91 -6.88 -9.54
C CYS A 13 10.43 -6.49 -9.41
N GLN A 14 9.77 -6.90 -8.34
CA GLN A 14 8.38 -6.54 -8.08
C GLN A 14 8.22 -5.03 -7.85
N LEU A 15 9.14 -4.43 -7.09
CA LEU A 15 9.18 -2.98 -6.90
C LEU A 15 9.34 -2.23 -8.24
N ARG A 16 10.16 -2.76 -9.17
CA ARG A 16 10.27 -2.22 -10.53
C ARG A 16 8.92 -2.20 -11.24
N LEU A 17 8.18 -3.31 -11.17
CA LEU A 17 6.85 -3.40 -11.77
C LEU A 17 5.87 -2.37 -11.15
N LEU A 18 5.91 -2.20 -9.83
CA LEU A 18 5.13 -1.14 -9.17
C LEU A 18 5.48 0.25 -9.72
N LEU A 19 6.76 0.62 -9.75
CA LEU A 19 7.20 1.93 -10.23
C LEU A 19 6.81 2.18 -11.70
N GLU A 20 6.98 1.19 -12.58
CA GLU A 20 6.52 1.26 -13.96
C GLU A 20 4.99 1.40 -14.04
N SER A 21 4.27 0.68 -13.21
CA SER A 21 2.81 0.79 -13.17
C SER A 21 2.32 2.16 -12.70
N ILE A 22 3.03 2.79 -11.76
CA ILE A 22 2.79 4.19 -11.35
C ILE A 22 3.04 5.13 -12.54
N ARG A 23 4.19 5.00 -13.21
CA ARG A 23 4.56 5.82 -14.36
C ARG A 23 3.49 5.81 -15.47
N VAL A 24 2.92 4.63 -15.73
CA VAL A 24 1.94 4.45 -16.83
C VAL A 24 0.52 4.82 -16.41
N ASN A 25 0.09 4.37 -15.23
CA ASN A 25 -1.33 4.41 -14.82
C ASN A 25 -1.66 5.48 -13.78
N ALA A 26 -0.66 5.98 -13.05
CA ALA A 26 -0.86 6.96 -11.97
C ALA A 26 0.23 8.05 -11.93
N PRO A 27 0.67 8.63 -13.10
CA PRO A 27 1.86 9.51 -13.16
C PRO A 27 1.73 10.79 -12.35
N GLU A 28 0.50 11.24 -12.05
CA GLU A 28 0.22 12.50 -11.32
C GLU A 28 -0.36 12.24 -9.93
N LEU A 29 -0.25 11.00 -9.43
CA LEU A 29 -0.83 10.65 -8.12
C LEU A 29 0.09 11.09 -6.99
N LEU A 30 1.38 10.80 -7.11
CA LEU A 30 2.38 10.95 -6.06
C LEU A 30 3.35 12.07 -6.41
N ASP A 31 3.48 13.04 -5.50
CA ASP A 31 4.38 14.18 -5.66
C ASP A 31 5.83 13.78 -5.36
N ASP A 32 6.10 13.22 -4.18
CA ASP A 32 7.37 12.64 -3.78
C ASP A 32 7.17 11.21 -3.29
N ILE A 33 8.14 10.35 -3.56
CA ILE A 33 8.11 8.94 -3.18
C ILE A 33 9.30 8.64 -2.28
N LYS A 34 9.03 8.17 -1.08
CA LYS A 34 10.05 7.60 -0.21
C LYS A 34 9.97 6.08 -0.25
N ILE A 35 11.07 5.44 -0.61
CA ILE A 35 11.19 3.97 -0.61
C ILE A 35 12.11 3.58 0.55
N ILE A 36 11.58 2.81 1.51
CA ILE A 36 12.36 2.14 2.54
C ILE A 36 12.52 0.69 2.10
N TYR A 37 13.77 0.26 1.88
CA TYR A 37 14.04 -1.09 1.42
C TYR A 37 15.06 -1.81 2.29
N THR A 38 14.94 -3.12 2.35
CA THR A 38 15.93 -3.99 2.99
C THR A 38 16.32 -5.14 2.07
N SER A 39 17.57 -5.59 2.17
CA SER A 39 18.13 -6.70 1.42
C SER A 39 18.79 -7.67 2.38
N SER A 40 18.41 -8.94 2.32
CA SER A 40 18.94 -9.98 3.22
C SER A 40 20.33 -10.46 2.82
N ASN A 41 20.76 -10.22 1.57
CA ASN A 41 22.07 -10.58 1.06
C ASN A 41 22.55 -9.63 -0.05
N GLU A 42 23.80 -9.81 -0.48
CA GLU A 42 24.43 -8.98 -1.54
C GLU A 42 23.74 -9.13 -2.90
N ASN A 43 23.15 -10.28 -3.21
CA ASN A 43 22.49 -10.49 -4.49
C ASN A 43 21.20 -9.67 -4.60
N PHE A 44 20.41 -9.59 -3.51
CA PHE A 44 19.25 -8.70 -3.44
C PHE A 44 19.68 -7.23 -3.46
N GLU A 45 20.79 -6.87 -2.80
CA GLU A 45 21.32 -5.49 -2.86
C GLU A 45 21.63 -5.08 -4.30
N LYS A 46 22.28 -5.96 -5.10
CA LYS A 46 22.52 -5.71 -6.54
C LYS A 46 21.23 -5.45 -7.31
N GLY A 47 20.13 -6.15 -6.97
CA GLY A 47 18.81 -5.90 -7.56
C GLY A 47 18.34 -4.47 -7.31
N TYR A 48 18.45 -3.98 -6.07
CA TYR A 48 18.08 -2.59 -5.75
C TYR A 48 19.03 -1.57 -6.40
N GLU A 49 20.33 -1.83 -6.45
CA GLU A 49 21.28 -0.95 -7.15
C GLU A 49 20.97 -0.84 -8.65
N LYS A 50 20.63 -1.96 -9.30
CA LYS A 50 20.18 -1.97 -10.69
C LYS A 50 18.91 -1.11 -10.83
N LEU A 51 17.90 -1.32 -9.97
CA LEU A 51 16.64 -0.59 -10.01
C LEU A 51 16.83 0.92 -9.84
N LYS A 52 17.68 1.34 -8.90
CA LYS A 52 18.04 2.76 -8.71
C LYS A 52 18.64 3.38 -9.97
N SER A 53 19.47 2.62 -10.70
CA SER A 53 20.10 3.10 -11.93
C SER A 53 19.12 3.29 -13.09
N GLU A 54 17.96 2.61 -13.08
CA GLU A 54 16.94 2.73 -14.12
C GLU A 54 16.17 4.06 -14.08
N GLN A 55 16.16 4.78 -12.95
CA GLN A 55 15.52 6.08 -12.77
C GLN A 55 14.10 6.17 -13.33
N ILE A 56 13.26 5.16 -13.06
CA ILE A 56 11.89 5.01 -13.63
C ILE A 56 11.01 6.22 -13.34
N LEU A 57 11.15 6.80 -12.13
CA LEU A 57 10.45 8.01 -11.69
C LEU A 57 11.47 9.01 -11.14
N PRO A 58 11.27 10.33 -11.38
CA PRO A 58 12.28 11.36 -11.05
C PRO A 58 12.32 11.73 -9.56
N ASN A 59 11.26 11.46 -8.81
CA ASN A 59 11.01 12.02 -7.47
C ASN A 59 11.10 10.95 -6.37
N ILE A 60 12.07 10.01 -6.50
CA ILE A 60 12.28 8.93 -5.52
C ILE A 60 13.42 9.25 -4.59
N THR A 61 13.17 9.14 -3.28
CA THR A 61 14.20 9.10 -2.23
C THR A 61 14.32 7.67 -1.72
N TRP A 62 15.52 7.10 -1.84
CA TRP A 62 15.84 5.76 -1.38
C TRP A 62 16.44 5.77 0.01
N GLN A 63 15.93 4.92 0.90
CA GLN A 63 16.47 4.70 2.23
C GLN A 63 16.65 3.20 2.46
N LYS A 64 17.90 2.76 2.71
CA LYS A 64 18.12 1.40 3.20
C LYS A 64 17.69 1.33 4.66
N GLU A 65 16.84 0.37 4.97
CA GLU A 65 16.31 0.13 6.32
C GLU A 65 17.46 -0.25 7.27
N LYS A 66 17.44 0.35 8.46
CA LYS A 66 18.34 0.02 9.57
C LYS A 66 17.57 -0.56 10.75
N ASP A 67 16.43 0.03 11.05
CA ASP A 67 15.48 -0.40 12.06
C ASP A 67 14.07 -0.05 11.55
N PHE A 68 13.25 -1.07 11.30
CA PHE A 68 11.95 -0.90 10.67
C PHE A 68 11.09 0.14 11.40
N VAL A 69 10.95 0.01 12.72
CA VAL A 69 10.05 0.86 13.51
C VAL A 69 10.51 2.32 13.46
N SER A 70 11.81 2.55 13.74
CA SER A 70 12.39 3.89 13.73
C SER A 70 12.32 4.54 12.36
N ASP A 71 12.66 3.80 11.30
CA ASP A 71 12.70 4.30 9.93
C ASP A 71 11.28 4.61 9.42
N PHE A 72 10.31 3.73 9.69
CA PHE A 72 8.91 3.90 9.33
C PHE A 72 8.28 5.11 10.05
N LEU A 73 8.42 5.19 11.37
CA LEU A 73 7.89 6.31 12.15
C LEU A 73 8.55 7.65 11.78
N THR A 74 9.85 7.63 11.50
CA THR A 74 10.57 8.81 11.01
C THR A 74 10.06 9.23 9.64
N ALA A 75 9.80 8.30 8.74
CA ALA A 75 9.25 8.60 7.42
C ALA A 75 7.86 9.27 7.52
N LEU A 76 6.98 8.78 8.40
CA LEU A 76 5.68 9.40 8.64
C LEU A 76 5.84 10.80 9.26
N LYS A 77 6.70 10.95 10.26
CA LYS A 77 6.92 12.21 10.99
C LYS A 77 7.53 13.31 10.13
N THR A 78 8.43 12.95 9.22
CA THR A 78 9.15 13.91 8.35
C THR A 78 8.46 14.14 7.00
N CYS A 79 7.34 13.48 6.74
CA CYS A 79 6.55 13.71 5.54
C CYS A 79 5.87 15.08 5.62
N GLU A 80 6.25 16.00 4.72
CA GLU A 80 5.71 17.35 4.68
C GLU A 80 4.35 17.48 3.99
N SER A 81 3.95 16.42 3.25
CA SER A 81 2.66 16.39 2.58
C SER A 81 1.52 16.12 3.56
N GLU A 82 0.39 16.81 3.37
CA GLU A 82 -0.84 16.60 4.15
C GLU A 82 -1.39 15.17 4.01
N TYR A 83 -1.13 14.53 2.85
CA TYR A 83 -1.61 13.19 2.55
C TYR A 83 -0.46 12.26 2.18
N ILE A 84 -0.57 11.00 2.61
CA ILE A 84 0.38 9.95 2.33
C ILE A 84 -0.33 8.71 1.77
N CYS A 85 0.22 8.16 0.70
CA CYS A 85 -0.19 6.89 0.11
C CYS A 85 0.79 5.80 0.52
N GLY A 86 0.32 4.81 1.28
CA GLY A 86 1.12 3.63 1.60
C GLY A 86 1.06 2.60 0.47
N LEU A 87 2.22 2.05 0.11
CA LEU A 87 2.36 1.00 -0.91
C LEU A 87 3.39 -0.04 -0.47
N VAL A 88 3.26 -1.26 -0.96
CA VAL A 88 4.23 -2.34 -0.82
C VAL A 88 4.68 -2.81 -2.20
N ASP A 89 5.83 -3.45 -2.26
CA ASP A 89 6.53 -3.80 -3.51
C ASP A 89 5.74 -4.69 -4.48
N ASP A 90 4.75 -5.44 -4.01
CA ASP A 90 3.91 -6.31 -4.85
C ASP A 90 2.59 -5.64 -5.31
N CYS A 91 2.40 -4.35 -5.02
CA CYS A 91 1.30 -3.57 -5.56
C CYS A 91 1.50 -3.27 -7.06
N VAL A 92 0.41 -3.28 -7.82
CA VAL A 92 0.43 -2.94 -9.26
C VAL A 92 -0.79 -2.12 -9.63
N PHE A 93 -0.56 -0.95 -10.23
CA PHE A 93 -1.62 -0.18 -10.88
C PHE A 93 -1.93 -0.80 -12.24
N TYR A 94 -3.02 -1.52 -12.36
CA TYR A 94 -3.40 -2.21 -13.59
C TYR A 94 -4.30 -1.36 -14.50
N LYS A 95 -4.78 -0.24 -13.98
CA LYS A 95 -5.72 0.64 -14.66
C LYS A 95 -5.38 2.10 -14.38
N ARG A 96 -5.53 2.93 -15.41
CA ARG A 96 -5.34 4.38 -15.26
C ARG A 96 -6.33 4.97 -14.27
N LEU A 97 -5.84 5.92 -13.47
CA LEU A 97 -6.69 6.64 -12.53
C LEU A 97 -7.85 7.32 -13.25
N PRO A 98 -9.10 7.15 -12.79
CA PRO A 98 -10.26 7.76 -13.43
C PRO A 98 -10.40 9.26 -13.15
N THR A 99 -9.57 9.80 -12.25
CA THR A 99 -9.63 11.20 -11.83
C THR A 99 -8.26 11.69 -11.30
N SER A 100 -8.12 12.99 -11.09
CA SER A 100 -6.88 13.61 -10.59
C SER A 100 -6.68 13.40 -9.08
N SER A 101 -5.44 13.54 -8.60
CA SER A 101 -5.09 13.56 -7.18
C SER A 101 -5.87 14.61 -6.38
N LYS A 102 -6.16 15.77 -6.99
CA LYS A 102 -6.98 16.83 -6.37
C LYS A 102 -8.40 16.36 -6.04
N GLN A 103 -9.02 15.57 -6.91
CA GLN A 103 -10.36 15.03 -6.67
C GLN A 103 -10.35 13.90 -5.64
N ILE A 104 -9.29 13.12 -5.58
CA ILE A 104 -9.06 12.14 -4.51
C ILE A 104 -8.99 12.86 -3.16
N ILE A 105 -8.16 13.91 -3.05
CA ILE A 105 -8.04 14.73 -1.85
C ILE A 105 -9.38 15.34 -1.46
N ALA A 106 -10.13 15.90 -2.42
CA ALA A 106 -11.44 16.50 -2.16
C ALA A 106 -12.48 15.49 -1.64
N SER A 107 -12.28 14.18 -1.88
CA SER A 107 -13.14 13.13 -1.35
C SER A 107 -12.80 12.72 0.09
N LEU A 108 -11.64 13.11 0.61
CA LEU A 108 -11.21 12.91 2.00
C LEU A 108 -11.84 13.96 2.92
N THR A 109 -13.18 14.00 2.95
CA THR A 109 -13.97 14.87 3.82
C THR A 109 -13.75 14.55 5.30
N ASP A 110 -14.24 15.37 6.22
CA ASP A 110 -13.97 15.23 7.66
C ASP A 110 -14.42 13.89 8.27
N ASP A 111 -15.40 13.26 7.70
CA ASP A 111 -15.90 11.94 8.12
C ASP A 111 -15.15 10.76 7.49
N VAL A 112 -14.25 11.01 6.50
CA VAL A 112 -13.51 9.97 5.78
C VAL A 112 -12.16 9.73 6.43
N PHE A 113 -11.91 8.48 6.81
CA PHE A 113 -10.64 8.03 7.38
C PHE A 113 -9.56 7.84 6.31
N CYS A 114 -9.87 7.11 5.24
CA CYS A 114 -8.94 6.89 4.14
C CYS A 114 -9.64 6.77 2.79
N PHE A 115 -8.86 7.00 1.72
CA PHE A 115 -9.22 6.66 0.36
C PHE A 115 -8.47 5.40 -0.07
N SER A 116 -9.16 4.40 -0.60
CA SER A 116 -8.56 3.14 -1.04
C SER A 116 -8.47 3.07 -2.57
N LEU A 117 -7.27 2.84 -3.09
CA LEU A 117 -7.02 2.54 -4.51
C LEU A 117 -7.28 1.07 -4.84
N ARG A 118 -7.19 0.20 -3.82
CA ARG A 118 -7.34 -1.24 -3.90
C ARG A 118 -8.79 -1.71 -3.84
N MET A 119 -9.66 -0.97 -3.16
CA MET A 119 -11.06 -1.31 -3.00
C MET A 119 -11.91 -0.76 -4.14
N GLY A 120 -13.07 -1.38 -4.35
CA GLY A 120 -14.07 -0.99 -5.33
C GLY A 120 -15.26 -1.94 -5.31
N LEU A 121 -16.32 -1.65 -6.05
CA LEU A 121 -17.49 -2.55 -6.15
C LEU A 121 -17.15 -3.91 -6.77
N ASN A 122 -16.03 -3.98 -7.49
CA ASN A 122 -15.50 -5.21 -8.07
C ASN A 122 -14.59 -6.01 -7.12
N THR A 123 -14.30 -5.50 -5.91
CA THR A 123 -13.54 -6.23 -4.89
C THR A 123 -14.49 -7.14 -4.12
N THR A 124 -14.86 -8.25 -4.73
CA THR A 124 -15.89 -9.17 -4.20
C THR A 124 -15.32 -10.41 -3.54
N THR A 125 -14.02 -10.65 -3.64
CA THR A 125 -13.38 -11.85 -3.12
C THR A 125 -12.30 -11.49 -2.10
N GLN A 126 -12.22 -12.27 -1.03
CA GLN A 126 -11.17 -12.16 -0.02
C GLN A 126 -10.26 -13.37 -0.11
N TYR A 127 -9.15 -13.23 -0.80
CA TYR A 127 -8.16 -14.30 -0.93
C TYR A 127 -7.65 -14.80 0.43
N TYR A 128 -7.39 -13.89 1.36
CA TYR A 128 -6.95 -14.18 2.72
C TYR A 128 -7.91 -15.09 3.51
N MET A 129 -9.23 -14.99 3.26
CA MET A 129 -10.30 -15.77 3.90
C MET A 129 -10.82 -16.92 3.02
N ARG A 130 -9.95 -17.54 2.24
CA ARG A 130 -10.28 -18.68 1.36
C ARG A 130 -11.37 -18.39 0.33
N ASN A 131 -11.33 -17.19 -0.25
CA ASN A 131 -12.24 -16.75 -1.31
C ASN A 131 -13.70 -16.53 -0.88
N ASP A 132 -13.92 -16.20 0.39
CA ASP A 132 -15.24 -15.75 0.81
C ASP A 132 -15.70 -14.57 -0.05
N VAL A 133 -16.91 -14.65 -0.58
CA VAL A 133 -17.48 -13.58 -1.39
C VAL A 133 -18.05 -12.52 -0.45
N THR A 134 -17.63 -11.28 -0.66
CA THR A 134 -18.13 -10.12 0.08
C THR A 134 -18.56 -9.06 -0.92
N GLN A 135 -19.77 -8.55 -0.80
CA GLN A 135 -20.28 -7.47 -1.62
C GLN A 135 -20.56 -6.25 -0.77
N LEU A 136 -20.10 -5.08 -1.20
CA LEU A 136 -20.39 -3.83 -0.52
C LEU A 136 -21.89 -3.52 -0.62
N VAL A 137 -22.51 -3.26 0.53
CA VAL A 137 -23.88 -2.81 0.68
C VAL A 137 -23.92 -1.51 1.48
N ASP A 138 -25.01 -0.77 1.45
CA ASP A 138 -25.21 0.49 2.19
C ASP A 138 -24.12 1.52 1.92
N TYR A 139 -23.89 1.85 0.63
CA TYR A 139 -22.92 2.84 0.21
C TYR A 139 -23.57 4.02 -0.52
N GLN A 140 -22.94 5.17 -0.43
CA GLN A 140 -23.19 6.31 -1.29
C GLN A 140 -22.26 6.24 -2.50
N GLN A 141 -22.68 6.76 -3.64
CA GLN A 141 -21.84 6.81 -4.83
C GLN A 141 -21.99 8.11 -5.59
N ASN A 142 -20.93 8.48 -6.28
CA ASN A 142 -20.88 9.50 -7.32
C ASN A 142 -20.36 8.87 -8.63
N PRO A 143 -20.21 9.61 -9.73
CA PRO A 143 -19.72 9.02 -10.99
C PRO A 143 -18.37 8.28 -10.87
N PHE A 144 -17.50 8.64 -9.93
CA PHE A 144 -16.14 8.10 -9.82
C PHE A 144 -15.94 7.22 -8.60
N CYS A 145 -16.59 7.54 -7.47
CA CYS A 145 -16.30 6.95 -6.17
C CYS A 145 -17.52 6.33 -5.50
N VAL A 146 -17.23 5.44 -4.57
CA VAL A 146 -18.16 4.90 -3.57
C VAL A 146 -17.66 5.26 -2.18
N LYS A 147 -18.58 5.54 -1.25
CA LYS A 147 -18.31 5.91 0.14
C LYS A 147 -19.19 5.05 1.05
N TRP A 148 -18.58 4.41 2.03
CA TRP A 148 -19.30 3.51 2.95
C TRP A 148 -18.82 3.70 4.38
N ASP A 149 -19.62 3.20 5.33
CA ASP A 149 -19.30 3.14 6.74
C ASP A 149 -18.49 1.87 7.03
N TRP A 150 -17.17 2.00 7.18
CA TRP A 150 -16.29 0.87 7.44
C TRP A 150 -16.48 0.28 8.85
N LYS A 151 -16.98 1.08 9.81
CA LYS A 151 -17.24 0.60 11.18
C LYS A 151 -18.43 -0.37 11.26
N LYS A 152 -19.31 -0.37 10.26
CA LYS A 152 -20.42 -1.35 10.15
C LYS A 152 -19.95 -2.73 9.68
N TRP A 153 -18.74 -2.83 9.16
CA TRP A 153 -18.19 -4.09 8.67
C TRP A 153 -17.27 -4.73 9.72
N SER A 154 -17.17 -6.07 9.71
CA SER A 154 -16.17 -6.78 10.50
C SER A 154 -14.77 -6.34 10.12
N SER A 155 -13.89 -6.12 11.10
CA SER A 155 -12.47 -5.82 10.86
C SER A 155 -11.70 -6.97 10.18
N LYS A 156 -12.32 -8.16 10.08
CA LYS A 156 -11.77 -9.29 9.31
C LYS A 156 -12.11 -9.22 7.82
N LEU A 157 -12.98 -8.31 7.42
CA LEU A 157 -13.42 -8.14 6.04
C LEU A 157 -12.74 -6.92 5.42
N ASN A 158 -12.42 -6.99 4.13
CA ASN A 158 -11.75 -5.89 3.39
C ASN A 158 -12.45 -4.54 3.59
N TYR A 159 -13.79 -4.50 3.55
CA TYR A 159 -14.56 -3.27 3.72
C TYR A 159 -14.57 -2.71 5.15
N GLY A 160 -14.19 -3.52 6.14
CA GLY A 160 -14.03 -3.11 7.54
C GLY A 160 -12.58 -2.96 7.99
N TYR A 161 -11.62 -3.05 7.07
CA TYR A 161 -10.18 -2.97 7.33
C TYR A 161 -9.58 -1.68 6.75
N PRO A 162 -9.65 -0.57 7.49
CA PRO A 162 -9.29 0.74 6.97
C PRO A 162 -7.78 0.98 6.95
N ILE A 163 -6.99 0.19 7.66
CA ILE A 163 -5.53 0.30 7.73
C ILE A 163 -4.91 -0.74 6.80
N SER A 164 -4.29 -0.28 5.73
CA SER A 164 -3.45 -1.09 4.84
C SER A 164 -2.46 -0.21 4.11
N LEU A 165 -1.25 -0.70 3.91
CA LEU A 165 -0.27 -0.07 3.02
C LEU A 165 -0.41 -0.57 1.56
N ASP A 166 -1.47 -1.29 1.23
CA ASP A 166 -1.76 -1.69 -0.16
C ASP A 166 -2.59 -0.61 -0.87
N GLY A 167 -2.05 0.60 -1.03
CA GLY A 167 -2.69 1.67 -1.79
C GLY A 167 -3.80 2.41 -1.06
N HIS A 168 -3.71 2.55 0.26
CA HIS A 168 -4.57 3.46 1.00
C HIS A 168 -3.91 4.83 1.15
N ILE A 169 -4.70 5.89 0.99
CA ILE A 169 -4.30 7.28 1.15
C ILE A 169 -4.90 7.81 2.45
N PHE A 170 -4.05 8.34 3.33
CA PHE A 170 -4.39 8.83 4.65
C PHE A 170 -4.02 10.29 4.81
N ARG A 171 -4.58 10.96 5.82
CA ARG A 171 -3.97 12.17 6.35
C ARG A 171 -2.70 11.78 7.09
N THR A 172 -1.58 12.38 6.67
CA THR A 172 -0.24 12.02 7.19
C THR A 172 -0.16 12.16 8.70
N LYS A 173 -0.67 13.29 9.23
CA LYS A 173 -0.67 13.53 10.68
C LYS A 173 -1.47 12.48 11.45
N GLU A 174 -2.68 12.13 10.99
CA GLU A 174 -3.54 11.15 11.66
C GLU A 174 -2.88 9.76 11.68
N LEU A 175 -2.30 9.33 10.54
CA LEU A 175 -1.58 8.06 10.46
C LEU A 175 -0.34 8.05 11.35
N CYS A 176 0.41 9.16 11.38
CA CYS A 176 1.58 9.32 12.24
C CYS A 176 1.21 9.24 13.72
N ASP A 177 0.18 9.98 14.15
CA ASP A 177 -0.28 10.00 15.54
C ASP A 177 -0.76 8.61 16.00
N LEU A 178 -1.54 7.91 15.17
CA LEU A 178 -1.99 6.54 15.43
C LEU A 178 -0.80 5.57 15.53
N SER A 179 0.17 5.69 14.63
CA SER A 179 1.35 4.80 14.61
C SER A 179 2.23 4.98 15.86
N HIS A 180 2.30 6.16 16.44
CA HIS A 180 3.05 6.41 17.67
C HIS A 180 2.35 5.94 18.95
N LYS A 181 1.03 5.73 18.91
CA LYS A 181 0.26 5.30 20.09
C LYS A 181 0.50 3.84 20.47
N PHE A 182 0.87 2.99 19.51
CA PHE A 182 0.92 1.55 19.71
C PHE A 182 2.29 0.97 19.42
N LYS A 183 2.65 -0.11 20.12
CA LYS A 183 3.89 -0.84 19.90
C LYS A 183 3.71 -1.87 18.80
N PHE A 184 4.70 -1.98 17.95
CA PHE A 184 4.81 -2.99 16.89
C PHE A 184 6.30 -3.19 16.55
N ASP A 185 6.62 -4.34 15.97
CA ASP A 185 7.99 -4.70 15.62
C ASP A 185 8.19 -4.82 14.11
N TYR A 186 7.10 -5.08 13.34
CA TYR A 186 7.14 -5.25 11.90
C TYR A 186 5.80 -4.82 11.26
N LEU A 187 5.80 -4.64 9.95
CA LEU A 187 4.68 -4.06 9.18
C LEU A 187 3.33 -4.74 9.45
N ARG A 188 3.25 -6.06 9.34
CA ARG A 188 2.00 -6.80 9.54
C ARG A 188 1.45 -6.64 10.95
N GLN A 189 2.33 -6.58 11.95
CA GLN A 189 1.92 -6.31 13.33
C GLN A 189 1.38 -4.90 13.46
N TRP A 190 2.05 -3.90 12.85
CA TRP A 190 1.56 -2.52 12.80
C TRP A 190 0.15 -2.46 12.20
N GLU A 191 -0.07 -3.02 11.01
CA GLU A 191 -1.40 -3.04 10.39
C GLU A 191 -2.44 -3.70 11.31
N GLY A 192 -2.15 -4.88 11.85
CA GLY A 192 -3.08 -5.62 12.71
C GLY A 192 -3.42 -4.88 14.00
N VAL A 193 -2.43 -4.27 14.66
CA VAL A 193 -2.63 -3.51 15.90
C VAL A 193 -3.45 -2.25 15.62
N ILE A 194 -3.08 -1.47 14.60
CA ILE A 194 -3.81 -0.23 14.28
C ILE A 194 -5.22 -0.56 13.78
N ALA A 195 -5.39 -1.56 12.90
CA ALA A 195 -6.72 -1.96 12.42
C ALA A 195 -7.66 -2.41 13.54
N GLY A 196 -7.11 -3.09 14.57
CA GLY A 196 -7.86 -3.48 15.76
C GLY A 196 -8.26 -2.32 16.67
N LYS A 197 -7.47 -1.26 16.68
CA LYS A 197 -7.63 -0.11 17.60
C LYS A 197 -8.26 1.13 16.96
N CYS A 198 -8.07 1.35 15.66
CA CYS A 198 -8.52 2.59 15.00
C CYS A 198 -10.03 2.83 15.12
N ARG A 199 -10.86 1.78 15.37
CA ARG A 199 -12.30 1.92 15.60
C ARG A 199 -12.63 2.81 16.78
N GLU A 200 -11.78 2.78 17.82
CA GLU A 200 -11.93 3.55 19.06
C GLU A 200 -11.17 4.87 19.02
N GLU A 201 -10.17 4.98 18.12
CA GLU A 201 -9.21 6.06 18.07
C GLU A 201 -9.59 7.18 17.08
N THR A 202 -10.53 6.93 16.17
CA THR A 202 -10.97 7.95 15.21
C THR A 202 -12.49 8.03 15.15
N ASP A 203 -13.02 9.26 15.02
CA ASP A 203 -14.44 9.51 14.75
C ASP A 203 -14.78 9.40 13.26
N ARG A 204 -13.76 9.23 12.39
CA ARG A 204 -13.94 9.09 10.95
C ARG A 204 -14.39 7.67 10.62
N ASP A 205 -15.67 7.52 10.36
CA ASP A 205 -16.30 6.22 10.16
C ASP A 205 -16.48 5.84 8.67
N LYS A 206 -16.06 6.70 7.74
CA LYS A 206 -16.19 6.45 6.31
C LYS A 206 -14.86 6.08 5.65
N MET A 207 -14.95 5.20 4.68
CA MET A 207 -13.94 4.97 3.64
C MET A 207 -14.50 5.37 2.29
N VAL A 208 -13.61 5.78 1.39
CA VAL A 208 -13.91 6.09 0.00
C VAL A 208 -13.00 5.24 -0.90
N ALA A 209 -13.52 4.80 -2.03
CA ALA A 209 -12.75 4.15 -3.07
C ALA A 209 -13.30 4.52 -4.45
N PHE A 210 -12.56 4.23 -5.51
CA PHE A 210 -13.14 4.27 -6.85
C PHE A 210 -14.24 3.22 -6.99
N ARG A 211 -15.19 3.43 -7.91
CA ARG A 211 -16.22 2.42 -8.20
C ARG A 211 -15.63 1.09 -8.68
N GLN A 212 -14.49 1.16 -9.36
CA GLN A 212 -13.65 0.02 -9.70
C GLN A 212 -12.24 0.30 -9.16
N ASN A 213 -11.67 -0.66 -8.46
CA ASN A 213 -10.29 -0.53 -8.01
C ASN A 213 -9.34 -0.30 -9.18
N VAL A 214 -8.21 0.32 -8.90
CA VAL A 214 -7.18 0.64 -9.90
C VAL A 214 -5.86 -0.04 -9.59
N LEU A 215 -5.76 -0.63 -8.40
CA LEU A 215 -4.58 -1.26 -7.85
C LEU A 215 -4.95 -2.63 -7.26
N PHE A 216 -4.05 -3.58 -7.35
CA PHE A 216 -4.09 -4.85 -6.63
C PHE A 216 -2.67 -5.28 -6.24
N SER A 217 -2.55 -6.23 -5.31
CA SER A 217 -1.28 -6.85 -4.93
C SER A 217 -1.13 -8.20 -5.63
N ILE A 218 0.12 -8.53 -6.02
CA ILE A 218 0.48 -9.80 -6.65
C ILE A 218 1.43 -10.55 -5.71
N PRO A 219 0.91 -11.31 -4.74
CA PRO A 219 1.73 -12.03 -3.77
C PRO A 219 2.30 -13.32 -4.37
N VAL A 220 3.34 -13.21 -5.21
CA VAL A 220 3.98 -14.37 -5.88
C VAL A 220 4.88 -15.17 -4.95
N ASN A 221 5.33 -14.58 -3.85
CA ASN A 221 6.12 -15.20 -2.78
C ASN A 221 5.85 -14.51 -1.44
N CYS A 222 6.50 -14.98 -0.37
CA CYS A 222 6.38 -14.39 0.95
C CYS A 222 7.75 -14.19 1.58
N VAL A 223 8.18 -12.94 1.70
CA VAL A 223 9.47 -12.54 2.31
C VAL A 223 9.32 -12.16 3.79
N GLN A 224 8.13 -12.30 4.35
CA GLN A 224 7.84 -12.02 5.76
C GLN A 224 7.86 -13.28 6.61
N ASP A 225 8.28 -13.17 7.86
CA ASP A 225 8.23 -14.21 8.87
C ASP A 225 7.25 -13.82 10.00
N PRO A 226 6.27 -14.67 10.37
CA PRO A 226 5.86 -15.93 9.71
C PRO A 226 5.18 -15.69 8.35
N PRO A 227 5.27 -16.67 7.43
CA PRO A 227 4.74 -16.51 6.07
C PRO A 227 3.22 -16.35 6.04
N LEU A 228 2.72 -15.55 5.10
CA LEU A 228 1.30 -15.40 4.81
C LEU A 228 0.84 -16.46 3.81
N VAL A 229 -0.41 -16.91 3.96
CA VAL A 229 -1.06 -17.81 3.00
C VAL A 229 -1.07 -17.23 1.58
N ALA A 230 -1.18 -15.91 1.45
CA ALA A 230 -1.23 -15.22 0.19
C ALA A 230 0.01 -15.46 -0.71
N GLY A 231 1.21 -15.56 -0.15
CA GLY A 231 2.43 -15.83 -0.91
C GLY A 231 2.64 -17.29 -1.29
N GLN A 232 1.86 -18.22 -0.72
CA GLN A 232 2.08 -19.68 -0.87
C GLN A 232 1.46 -20.27 -2.15
N LEU A 233 0.59 -19.54 -2.84
CA LEU A 233 -0.10 -20.07 -4.02
C LEU A 233 0.85 -20.31 -5.18
N TYR A 234 1.75 -19.37 -5.43
CA TYR A 234 2.71 -19.42 -6.53
C TYR A 234 4.10 -19.85 -6.05
N ASP A 235 4.44 -19.50 -4.81
CA ASP A 235 5.67 -19.86 -4.10
C ASP A 235 6.94 -19.78 -4.96
N GLN A 236 7.03 -18.68 -5.73
CA GLN A 236 8.19 -18.44 -6.58
C GLN A 236 9.34 -17.91 -5.72
N PRO A 237 10.50 -18.59 -5.72
CA PRO A 237 11.63 -18.12 -4.93
C PRO A 237 12.04 -16.70 -5.31
N GLU A 238 12.20 -15.83 -4.31
CA GLU A 238 12.62 -14.45 -4.50
C GLU A 238 14.00 -14.35 -5.13
N GLU A 239 14.90 -15.29 -4.82
CA GLU A 239 16.23 -15.37 -5.42
C GLU A 239 16.17 -15.61 -6.92
N GLU A 240 15.27 -16.50 -7.37
CA GLU A 240 15.11 -16.80 -8.80
C GLU A 240 14.58 -15.58 -9.55
N ILE A 241 13.58 -14.90 -8.98
CA ILE A 241 13.02 -13.67 -9.59
C ILE A 241 14.08 -12.58 -9.65
N ASN A 242 14.83 -12.39 -8.56
CA ASN A 242 15.90 -11.39 -8.52
C ASN A 242 17.00 -11.71 -9.51
N GLN A 243 17.40 -12.99 -9.67
CA GLN A 243 18.42 -13.38 -10.63
C GLN A 243 17.96 -13.12 -12.07
N LYS A 244 16.74 -13.53 -12.44
CA LYS A 244 16.18 -13.23 -13.76
C LYS A 244 16.15 -11.73 -14.05
N TYR A 245 15.79 -10.93 -13.03
CA TYR A 245 15.83 -9.49 -13.15
C TYR A 245 17.25 -8.95 -13.39
N LEU A 246 18.26 -9.46 -12.68
CA LEU A 246 19.66 -9.09 -12.87
C LEU A 246 20.16 -9.45 -14.28
N ASP A 247 19.75 -10.60 -14.79
CA ASP A 247 20.13 -11.11 -16.12
C ASP A 247 19.37 -10.38 -17.26
N GLY A 248 18.40 -9.55 -16.94
CA GLY A 248 17.61 -8.79 -17.93
C GLY A 248 16.47 -9.60 -18.57
N GLU A 249 16.03 -10.65 -17.93
CA GLU A 249 14.94 -11.54 -18.38
C GLU A 249 13.56 -11.13 -17.81
N ALA A 250 13.50 -10.09 -16.97
CA ALA A 250 12.29 -9.64 -16.28
C ALA A 250 12.09 -8.11 -16.39
#